data_088e045929ed8cac6fec792970a5660b
#
_entry.id   088e045929ed8cac6fec792970a5660b
#
_cell.length_a   1.000
_cell.length_b   1.000
_cell.length_c   1.000
_cell.angle_alpha   90.00
_cell.angle_beta   90.00
_cell.angle_gamma   90.00
#
_symmetry.space_group_name_H-M   'P 1'
#
loop_
_entity.id
_entity.type
_entity.pdbx_description
1 polymer ?
#
loop_
_entity_poly.entity_id
_entity_poly.type
_entity_poly.pdbx_seq_one_letter_code
_entity_poly.pdbx_strand_id
1 'polypeptide(L)'
;MTKKLKWVILILAVITSAVILYLKFRKSNDFDGLVKEKLTRLVHKASNGLYKLSMEDIEIDLLKSTITANNVLLVHDSIRMLVLDKYQELPDDIFKVTLKKLVIKGISPQDFINSSNIKLSQVIMDSPDVVITHQKRNYNRKDTGSVYDRIATKNETYELKNLLLQNIRLTHKNVDKKNQVTVLHNLTAVLDDIKIDATTARDTSRFFFAKDAVMYLKKYSTITPDKLYRFSIDSIALKPHMGSLQASSIRLQPMGSKDDFSDKVPYLKDRFDVDINEANIKNINWWGC
;
A
#
# COMPACT_ATOMS: atom_id res chain seq x y z
N MET A 1 5.07 -10.35 -8.35
CA MET A 1 4.73 -9.35 -7.28
C MET A 1 4.67 -10.11 -5.98
N THR A 2 5.54 -9.80 -5.05
CA THR A 2 5.63 -10.53 -3.78
C THR A 2 4.32 -10.38 -3.01
N LYS A 3 3.87 -11.45 -2.30
CA LYS A 3 2.74 -11.43 -1.34
C LYS A 3 2.75 -10.17 -0.45
N LYS A 4 3.89 -9.54 -0.30
CA LYS A 4 4.22 -8.35 0.51
C LYS A 4 3.53 -7.07 0.02
N LEU A 5 3.57 -6.78 -1.28
CA LEU A 5 2.89 -5.59 -1.83
C LEU A 5 1.36 -5.75 -1.73
N LYS A 6 0.86 -6.99 -1.79
CA LYS A 6 -0.56 -7.31 -1.56
C LYS A 6 -1.03 -6.86 -0.18
N TRP A 7 -0.20 -7.01 0.85
CA TRP A 7 -0.53 -6.63 2.23
C TRP A 7 -0.53 -5.12 2.47
N VAL A 8 0.38 -4.36 1.85
CA VAL A 8 0.39 -2.88 1.98
C VAL A 8 -0.89 -2.28 1.41
N ILE A 9 -1.24 -2.69 0.20
CA ILE A 9 -2.48 -2.22 -0.45
C ILE A 9 -3.70 -2.72 0.32
N LEU A 10 -3.62 -3.92 0.90
CA LEU A 10 -4.66 -4.47 1.76
C LEU A 10 -4.92 -3.58 3.00
N ILE A 11 -3.86 -3.16 3.69
CA ILE A 11 -3.98 -2.29 4.86
C ILE A 11 -4.55 -0.93 4.45
N LEU A 12 -4.10 -0.38 3.32
CA LEU A 12 -4.65 0.85 2.77
C LEU A 12 -6.13 0.68 2.37
N ALA A 13 -6.49 -0.45 1.78
CA ALA A 13 -7.89 -0.80 1.48
C ALA A 13 -8.72 -1.02 2.75
N VAL A 14 -8.14 -1.59 3.82
CA VAL A 14 -8.80 -1.75 5.13
C VAL A 14 -9.03 -0.38 5.79
N ILE A 15 -8.06 0.53 5.75
CA ILE A 15 -8.26 1.90 6.23
C ILE A 15 -9.39 2.57 5.44
N THR A 16 -9.39 2.45 4.13
CA THR A 16 -10.44 2.99 3.26
C THR A 16 -11.80 2.34 3.56
N SER A 17 -11.84 1.02 3.71
CA SER A 17 -13.07 0.27 4.04
C SER A 17 -13.57 0.56 5.46
N ALA A 18 -12.66 0.80 6.41
CA ALA A 18 -12.99 1.20 7.77
C ALA A 18 -13.65 2.57 7.82
N VAL A 19 -13.16 3.53 7.03
CA VAL A 19 -13.80 4.84 6.82
C VAL A 19 -15.19 4.67 6.22
N ILE A 20 -15.32 3.81 5.24
CA ILE A 20 -16.60 3.50 4.56
C ILE A 20 -17.64 2.92 5.53
N LEU A 21 -17.26 1.92 6.35
CA LEU A 21 -18.14 1.30 7.35
C LEU A 21 -18.60 2.26 8.42
N TYR A 22 -17.74 3.18 8.84
CA TYR A 22 -18.08 4.18 9.82
C TYR A 22 -19.21 5.11 9.36
N LEU A 23 -19.18 5.54 8.09
CA LEU A 23 -20.18 6.42 7.53
C LEU A 23 -21.62 5.85 7.61
N LYS A 24 -21.78 4.54 7.79
CA LYS A 24 -23.07 3.84 7.88
C LYS A 24 -23.81 4.00 9.23
N PHE A 25 -23.13 4.33 10.32
CA PHE A 25 -23.69 4.06 11.67
C PHE A 25 -24.07 5.29 12.50
N ARG A 26 -24.29 6.48 11.92
CA ARG A 26 -24.42 7.71 12.67
C ARG A 26 -25.84 8.17 13.06
N LYS A 27 -26.03 8.41 14.35
CA LYS A 27 -27.03 9.33 14.95
C LYS A 27 -26.37 10.01 16.15
N SER A 28 -25.68 11.16 16.00
CA SER A 28 -25.34 12.06 17.09
C SER A 28 -24.51 13.26 16.65
N ASN A 29 -24.61 14.39 17.36
CA ASN A 29 -23.99 15.68 17.07
C ASN A 29 -22.51 15.82 17.46
N ASP A 30 -21.87 14.75 17.95
CA ASP A 30 -20.44 14.73 18.27
C ASP A 30 -19.69 13.88 17.25
N PHE A 31 -19.41 14.52 16.12
CA PHE A 31 -18.94 13.85 14.91
C PHE A 31 -17.54 13.25 15.01
N ASP A 32 -16.60 14.04 15.52
CA ASP A 32 -15.17 13.75 15.39
C ASP A 32 -14.73 12.59 16.30
N GLY A 33 -15.24 12.56 17.54
CA GLY A 33 -14.94 11.50 18.50
C GLY A 33 -15.47 10.13 18.06
N LEU A 34 -16.70 10.09 17.54
CA LEU A 34 -17.32 8.87 17.04
C LEU A 34 -16.65 8.33 15.76
N VAL A 35 -16.16 9.23 14.89
CA VAL A 35 -15.37 8.86 13.71
C VAL A 35 -14.09 8.16 14.15
N LYS A 36 -13.35 8.81 15.04
CA LYS A 36 -12.08 8.32 15.56
C LYS A 36 -12.23 6.95 16.23
N GLU A 37 -13.21 6.82 17.12
CA GLU A 37 -13.45 5.57 17.85
C GLU A 37 -13.80 4.41 16.91
N LYS A 38 -14.69 4.64 15.93
CA LYS A 38 -15.11 3.58 15.02
C LYS A 38 -14.02 3.17 14.03
N LEU A 39 -13.27 4.13 13.49
CA LEU A 39 -12.13 3.81 12.62
C LEU A 39 -11.09 2.97 13.37
N THR A 40 -10.77 3.36 14.59
CA THR A 40 -9.85 2.62 15.46
C THR A 40 -10.36 1.20 15.72
N ARG A 41 -11.65 1.06 16.04
CA ARG A 41 -12.28 -0.25 16.29
C ARG A 41 -12.30 -1.14 15.05
N LEU A 42 -12.53 -0.56 13.87
CA LEU A 42 -12.55 -1.32 12.61
C LEU A 42 -11.17 -1.82 12.21
N VAL A 43 -10.14 -0.99 12.32
CA VAL A 43 -8.76 -1.41 12.09
C VAL A 43 -8.36 -2.51 13.06
N HIS A 44 -8.70 -2.36 14.32
CA HIS A 44 -8.46 -3.36 15.34
C HIS A 44 -9.14 -4.69 14.99
N LYS A 45 -10.44 -4.67 14.64
CA LYS A 45 -11.19 -5.87 14.25
C LYS A 45 -10.62 -6.52 12.98
N ALA A 46 -10.37 -5.73 11.94
CA ALA A 46 -9.85 -6.22 10.66
C ALA A 46 -8.46 -6.85 10.76
N SER A 47 -7.66 -6.40 11.71
CA SER A 47 -6.29 -6.87 11.94
C SER A 47 -6.17 -7.93 13.07
N ASN A 48 -7.27 -8.45 13.59
CA ASN A 48 -7.26 -9.30 14.78
C ASN A 48 -6.53 -8.64 15.97
N GLY A 49 -6.68 -7.33 16.11
CA GLY A 49 -6.04 -6.52 17.14
C GLY A 49 -4.57 -6.18 16.88
N LEU A 50 -3.98 -6.70 15.80
CA LEU A 50 -2.54 -6.45 15.51
C LEU A 50 -2.22 -4.98 15.32
N TYR A 51 -3.13 -4.18 14.74
CA TYR A 51 -2.88 -2.78 14.45
C TYR A 51 -3.77 -1.82 15.24
N LYS A 52 -3.15 -0.71 15.65
CA LYS A 52 -3.79 0.46 16.22
C LYS A 52 -3.75 1.61 15.22
N LEU A 53 -4.88 2.27 15.05
CA LEU A 53 -5.01 3.48 14.24
C LEU A 53 -5.17 4.68 15.17
N SER A 54 -4.38 5.71 14.95
CA SER A 54 -4.54 7.02 15.58
C SER A 54 -4.57 8.13 14.53
N MET A 55 -5.24 9.22 14.85
CA MET A 55 -5.29 10.45 14.05
C MET A 55 -5.52 11.63 14.99
N GLU A 56 -5.01 12.80 14.63
CA GLU A 56 -5.11 13.98 15.47
C GLU A 56 -6.45 14.69 15.24
N ASP A 57 -6.64 15.21 14.04
CA ASP A 57 -7.81 16.02 13.70
C ASP A 57 -8.62 15.39 12.58
N ILE A 58 -9.94 15.48 12.71
CA ILE A 58 -10.90 15.10 11.68
C ILE A 58 -11.79 16.29 11.38
N GLU A 59 -11.80 16.72 10.15
CA GLU A 59 -12.67 17.79 9.65
C GLU A 59 -13.70 17.20 8.69
N ILE A 60 -14.97 17.52 8.91
CA ILE A 60 -16.08 17.05 8.08
C ILE A 60 -16.80 18.24 7.46
N ASP A 61 -16.67 18.40 6.14
CA ASP A 61 -17.36 19.40 5.35
C ASP A 61 -18.53 18.73 4.61
N LEU A 62 -19.71 18.83 5.18
CA LEU A 62 -20.94 18.25 4.59
C LEU A 62 -21.33 18.93 3.27
N LEU A 63 -21.05 20.23 3.12
CA LEU A 63 -21.38 20.98 1.91
C LEU A 63 -20.52 20.54 0.73
N LYS A 64 -19.24 20.27 1.00
CA LYS A 64 -18.30 19.75 -0.01
C LYS A 64 -18.27 18.23 -0.07
N SER A 65 -19.06 17.56 0.76
CA SER A 65 -19.05 16.09 0.87
C SER A 65 -17.63 15.55 1.05
N THR A 66 -16.87 16.13 2.00
CA THR A 66 -15.44 15.83 2.22
C THR A 66 -15.17 15.56 3.69
N ILE A 67 -14.39 14.51 3.96
CA ILE A 67 -13.77 14.25 5.26
C ILE A 67 -12.27 14.38 5.08
N THR A 68 -11.62 15.10 5.98
CA THR A 68 -10.17 15.21 6.05
C THR A 68 -9.70 14.71 7.41
N ALA A 69 -8.74 13.80 7.43
CA ALA A 69 -8.05 13.37 8.64
C ALA A 69 -6.56 13.71 8.54
N ASN A 70 -6.02 14.33 9.60
CA ASN A 70 -4.63 14.75 9.66
C ASN A 70 -3.83 13.84 10.60
N ASN A 71 -2.53 13.70 10.31
CA ASN A 71 -1.56 12.96 11.12
C ASN A 71 -2.04 11.54 11.49
N VAL A 72 -2.42 10.80 10.44
CA VAL A 72 -2.90 9.42 10.58
C VAL A 72 -1.72 8.48 10.78
N LEU A 73 -1.74 7.69 11.83
CA LEU A 73 -0.72 6.73 12.18
C LEU A 73 -1.32 5.35 12.38
N LEU A 74 -0.83 4.37 11.62
CA LEU A 74 -1.10 2.96 11.79
C LEU A 74 0.17 2.26 12.30
N VAL A 75 0.10 1.66 13.48
CA VAL A 75 1.22 0.92 14.08
C VAL A 75 0.74 -0.41 14.65
N HIS A 76 1.64 -1.38 14.74
CA HIS A 76 1.34 -2.63 15.42
C HIS A 76 1.26 -2.44 16.94
N ASP A 77 0.40 -3.23 17.57
CA ASP A 77 0.35 -3.37 19.02
C ASP A 77 1.38 -4.41 19.46
N SER A 78 2.41 -3.98 20.19
CA SER A 78 3.50 -4.86 20.61
C SER A 78 3.04 -6.00 21.52
N ILE A 79 2.04 -5.78 22.39
CA ILE A 79 1.49 -6.82 23.26
C ILE A 79 0.72 -7.85 22.41
N ARG A 80 -0.14 -7.36 21.52
CA ARG A 80 -0.92 -8.24 20.63
C ARG A 80 0.00 -9.02 19.67
N MET A 81 1.07 -8.41 19.21
CA MET A 81 2.09 -9.06 18.40
C MET A 81 2.68 -10.28 19.10
N LEU A 82 3.06 -10.17 20.39
CA LEU A 82 3.57 -11.30 21.19
C LEU A 82 2.50 -12.41 21.37
N VAL A 83 1.25 -12.03 21.56
CA VAL A 83 0.14 -12.99 21.67
C VAL A 83 -0.05 -13.75 20.36
N LEU A 84 -0.10 -13.05 19.22
CA LEU A 84 -0.26 -13.69 17.92
C LEU A 84 0.94 -14.59 17.55
N ASP A 85 2.14 -14.20 17.93
CA ASP A 85 3.34 -15.03 17.71
C ASP A 85 3.27 -16.32 18.54
N LYS A 86 2.87 -16.23 19.80
CA LYS A 86 2.67 -17.40 20.67
C LYS A 86 1.64 -18.39 20.10
N TYR A 87 0.59 -17.89 19.45
CA TYR A 87 -0.44 -18.74 18.83
C TYR A 87 -0.16 -19.09 17.37
N GLN A 88 1.03 -18.73 16.83
CA GLN A 88 1.45 -18.98 15.45
C GLN A 88 0.54 -18.29 14.40
N GLU A 89 0.02 -17.13 14.74
CA GLU A 89 -0.87 -16.33 13.90
C GLU A 89 -0.22 -15.02 13.41
N LEU A 90 0.99 -14.69 13.88
CA LEU A 90 1.68 -13.46 13.49
C LEU A 90 2.15 -13.55 12.04
N PRO A 91 1.87 -12.54 11.20
CA PRO A 91 2.35 -12.53 9.82
C PRO A 91 3.87 -12.26 9.74
N ASP A 92 4.48 -12.71 8.63
CA ASP A 92 5.89 -12.44 8.33
C ASP A 92 6.17 -10.95 8.12
N ASP A 93 5.19 -10.22 7.58
CA ASP A 93 5.30 -8.81 7.27
C ASP A 93 4.49 -7.96 8.25
N ILE A 94 5.17 -7.07 8.96
CA ILE A 94 4.57 -6.10 9.89
C ILE A 94 4.71 -4.71 9.29
N PHE A 95 3.65 -3.91 9.40
CA PHE A 95 3.56 -2.60 8.78
C PHE A 95 3.50 -1.47 9.81
N LYS A 96 4.10 -0.35 9.42
CA LYS A 96 3.85 0.96 10.02
C LYS A 96 3.53 1.92 8.89
N VAL A 97 2.44 2.68 9.01
CA VAL A 97 2.06 3.70 8.03
C VAL A 97 1.89 5.02 8.76
N THR A 98 2.57 6.04 8.28
CA THR A 98 2.38 7.43 8.70
C THR A 98 1.87 8.21 7.51
N LEU A 99 0.79 8.95 7.70
CA LEU A 99 0.14 9.71 6.65
C LEU A 99 -0.19 11.11 7.17
N LYS A 100 0.32 12.14 6.51
CA LYS A 100 0.07 13.53 6.91
C LYS A 100 -1.38 13.92 6.71
N LYS A 101 -1.97 13.52 5.58
CA LYS A 101 -3.33 13.91 5.23
C LYS A 101 -4.05 12.81 4.45
N LEU A 102 -5.24 12.48 4.90
CA LEU A 102 -6.21 11.61 4.24
C LEU A 102 -7.42 12.46 3.87
N VAL A 103 -7.81 12.45 2.60
CA VAL A 103 -9.00 13.15 2.11
C VAL A 103 -9.95 12.16 1.47
N ILE A 104 -11.21 12.19 1.90
CA ILE A 104 -12.29 11.35 1.38
C ILE A 104 -13.35 12.26 0.80
N LYS A 105 -13.75 12.01 -0.45
CA LYS A 105 -14.73 12.84 -1.18
C LYS A 105 -15.90 12.02 -1.69
N GLY A 106 -17.02 12.73 -1.92
CA GLY A 106 -18.21 12.16 -2.54
C GLY A 106 -19.05 11.33 -1.59
N ILE A 107 -19.13 11.77 -0.35
CA ILE A 107 -20.02 11.20 0.65
C ILE A 107 -21.38 11.88 0.48
N SER A 108 -22.37 11.14 -0.01
CA SER A 108 -23.74 11.62 -0.02
C SER A 108 -24.32 11.57 1.39
N PRO A 109 -24.85 12.69 1.94
CA PRO A 109 -25.50 12.66 3.25
C PRO A 109 -26.69 11.71 3.33
N GLN A 110 -27.39 11.47 2.23
CA GLN A 110 -28.55 10.57 2.15
C GLN A 110 -28.12 9.10 2.12
N ASP A 111 -27.10 8.74 1.35
CA ASP A 111 -26.50 7.40 1.36
C ASP A 111 -25.86 7.11 2.70
N PHE A 112 -25.36 8.15 3.35
CA PHE A 112 -24.80 8.13 4.68
C PHE A 112 -25.80 7.71 5.76
N ILE A 113 -27.03 8.19 5.70
CA ILE A 113 -28.06 7.95 6.74
C ILE A 113 -28.80 6.62 6.53
N ASN A 114 -29.04 6.19 5.29
CA ASN A 114 -30.03 5.18 4.97
C ASN A 114 -29.54 3.95 4.23
N SER A 115 -28.28 3.92 3.76
CA SER A 115 -27.83 2.85 2.86
C SER A 115 -26.90 1.83 3.51
N SER A 116 -27.11 0.55 3.19
CA SER A 116 -26.15 -0.52 3.40
C SER A 116 -25.03 -0.51 2.34
N ASN A 117 -25.16 0.36 1.34
CA ASN A 117 -24.21 0.52 0.25
C ASN A 117 -23.50 1.87 0.35
N ILE A 118 -22.19 1.87 0.45
CA ILE A 118 -21.41 3.09 0.55
C ILE A 118 -20.69 3.35 -0.74
N LYS A 119 -20.89 4.56 -1.29
CA LYS A 119 -20.27 5.01 -2.52
C LYS A 119 -19.45 6.25 -2.27
N LEU A 120 -18.16 6.17 -2.57
CA LEU A 120 -17.22 7.28 -2.50
C LEU A 120 -16.73 7.63 -3.90
N SER A 121 -16.53 8.92 -4.16
CA SER A 121 -15.96 9.35 -5.43
C SER A 121 -14.44 9.26 -5.45
N GLN A 122 -13.78 9.66 -4.36
CA GLN A 122 -12.32 9.67 -4.31
C GLN A 122 -11.80 9.55 -2.88
N VAL A 123 -10.71 8.81 -2.75
CA VAL A 123 -9.85 8.83 -1.55
C VAL A 123 -8.44 9.22 -1.98
N ILE A 124 -7.87 10.21 -1.29
CA ILE A 124 -6.51 10.69 -1.55
C ILE A 124 -5.68 10.50 -0.29
N MET A 125 -4.54 9.85 -0.45
CA MET A 125 -3.50 9.74 0.57
C MET A 125 -2.25 10.42 0.03
N ASP A 126 -1.87 11.55 0.64
CA ASP A 126 -0.68 12.29 0.23
C ASP A 126 0.50 11.96 1.12
N SER A 127 1.61 11.66 0.45
CA SER A 127 2.92 11.41 1.07
C SER A 127 2.91 10.37 2.20
N PRO A 128 2.28 9.18 2.01
CA PRO A 128 2.35 8.13 3.01
C PRO A 128 3.79 7.59 3.13
N ASP A 129 4.27 7.49 4.36
CA ASP A 129 5.51 6.78 4.71
C ASP A 129 5.13 5.38 5.21
N VAL A 130 5.46 4.37 4.41
CA VAL A 130 5.14 2.97 4.66
C VAL A 130 6.41 2.21 4.98
N VAL A 131 6.49 1.67 6.18
CA VAL A 131 7.59 0.78 6.60
C VAL A 131 7.06 -0.64 6.70
N ILE A 132 7.67 -1.55 5.94
CA ILE A 132 7.41 -2.99 5.99
C ILE A 132 8.60 -3.64 6.68
N THR A 133 8.38 -4.37 7.76
CA THR A 133 9.38 -5.20 8.39
C THR A 133 9.05 -6.65 8.10
N HIS A 134 9.91 -7.31 7.34
CA HIS A 134 9.81 -8.73 7.01
C HIS A 134 10.68 -9.55 7.94
N GLN A 135 10.08 -10.56 8.55
CA GLN A 135 10.76 -11.59 9.31
C GLN A 135 10.03 -12.91 9.08
N LYS A 136 10.70 -13.89 8.47
CA LYS A 136 10.12 -15.21 8.24
C LYS A 136 9.80 -15.88 9.56
N ARG A 137 8.58 -16.40 9.70
CA ARG A 137 8.17 -17.17 10.87
C ARG A 137 8.43 -18.66 10.64
N ASN A 138 8.71 -19.37 11.73
CA ASN A 138 9.00 -20.82 11.69
C ASN A 138 7.71 -21.68 11.66
N TYR A 139 6.58 -21.09 11.29
CA TYR A 139 5.28 -21.77 11.21
C TYR A 139 4.50 -21.31 9.99
N ASN A 140 3.63 -22.18 9.48
CA ASN A 140 2.71 -21.88 8.40
C ASN A 140 1.42 -21.28 8.97
N ARG A 141 1.23 -19.98 8.79
CA ARG A 141 0.02 -19.31 9.22
C ARG A 141 -1.20 -19.83 8.44
N LYS A 142 -2.26 -20.19 9.17
CA LYS A 142 -3.55 -20.52 8.55
C LYS A 142 -4.10 -19.30 7.81
N ASP A 143 -4.63 -19.52 6.61
CA ASP A 143 -5.34 -18.46 5.89
C ASP A 143 -6.62 -18.11 6.65
N THR A 144 -6.72 -16.88 7.12
CA THR A 144 -7.83 -16.41 7.96
C THR A 144 -8.96 -15.79 7.14
N GLY A 145 -9.10 -16.16 5.86
CA GLY A 145 -10.15 -15.70 4.97
C GLY A 145 -9.79 -14.42 4.17
N SER A 146 -10.68 -14.04 3.26
CA SER A 146 -10.50 -12.86 2.43
C SER A 146 -10.67 -11.57 3.22
N VAL A 147 -10.25 -10.44 2.66
CA VAL A 147 -10.49 -9.11 3.27
C VAL A 147 -11.98 -8.86 3.42
N TYR A 148 -12.76 -9.27 2.43
CA TYR A 148 -14.21 -9.18 2.46
C TYR A 148 -14.79 -9.92 3.68
N ASP A 149 -14.35 -11.14 3.95
CA ASP A 149 -14.88 -11.95 5.05
C ASP A 149 -14.64 -11.31 6.43
N ARG A 150 -13.63 -10.42 6.53
CA ARG A 150 -13.27 -9.74 7.78
C ARG A 150 -14.01 -8.42 7.98
N ILE A 151 -14.29 -7.68 6.92
CA ILE A 151 -14.81 -6.30 7.00
C ILE A 151 -16.28 -6.19 6.61
N ALA A 152 -16.79 -7.06 5.75
CA ALA A 152 -18.16 -6.98 5.28
C ALA A 152 -19.10 -7.92 6.04
N THR A 153 -20.30 -7.45 6.35
CA THR A 153 -21.42 -8.30 6.72
C THR A 153 -22.17 -8.72 5.45
N LYS A 154 -22.93 -9.80 5.49
CA LYS A 154 -23.72 -10.26 4.34
C LYS A 154 -24.58 -9.10 3.78
N ASN A 155 -24.49 -8.90 2.45
CA ASN A 155 -25.22 -7.89 1.68
C ASN A 155 -24.70 -6.44 1.75
N GLU A 156 -23.49 -6.21 2.23
CA GLU A 156 -22.87 -4.89 2.17
C GLU A 156 -22.01 -4.73 0.91
N THR A 157 -22.14 -3.57 0.26
CA THR A 157 -21.33 -3.21 -0.91
C THR A 157 -20.61 -1.90 -0.65
N TYR A 158 -19.32 -1.87 -0.93
CA TYR A 158 -18.48 -0.68 -0.84
C TYR A 158 -17.92 -0.36 -2.22
N GLU A 159 -18.19 0.85 -2.69
CA GLU A 159 -17.73 1.34 -3.99
C GLU A 159 -16.86 2.59 -3.79
N LEU A 160 -15.71 2.60 -4.41
CA LEU A 160 -14.82 3.74 -4.46
C LEU A 160 -14.35 3.93 -5.91
N LYS A 161 -14.71 5.07 -6.52
CA LYS A 161 -14.37 5.30 -7.92
C LYS A 161 -12.88 5.46 -8.14
N ASN A 162 -12.17 6.19 -7.26
CA ASN A 162 -10.75 6.45 -7.41
C ASN A 162 -10.04 6.49 -6.06
N LEU A 163 -8.97 5.70 -5.93
CA LEU A 163 -8.01 5.77 -4.84
C LEU A 163 -6.69 6.28 -5.38
N LEU A 164 -6.25 7.43 -4.89
CA LEU A 164 -4.97 8.04 -5.24
C LEU A 164 -4.01 8.01 -4.05
N LEU A 165 -2.91 7.32 -4.20
CA LEU A 165 -1.79 7.28 -3.28
C LEU A 165 -0.61 7.96 -3.97
N GLN A 166 -0.25 9.17 -3.56
CA GLN A 166 0.80 9.95 -4.22
C GLN A 166 2.00 10.17 -3.31
N ASN A 167 3.18 10.26 -3.93
CA ASN A 167 4.44 10.52 -3.21
C ASN A 167 4.74 9.49 -2.09
N ILE A 168 4.41 8.23 -2.29
CA ILE A 168 4.66 7.17 -1.31
C ILE A 168 6.17 7.02 -1.09
N ARG A 169 6.60 7.03 0.16
CA ARG A 169 7.87 6.49 0.59
C ARG A 169 7.66 5.09 1.12
N LEU A 170 8.30 4.11 0.50
CA LEU A 170 8.22 2.71 0.91
C LEU A 170 9.56 2.23 1.41
N THR A 171 9.65 1.87 2.67
CA THR A 171 10.83 1.27 3.30
C THR A 171 10.57 -0.20 3.57
N HIS A 172 11.33 -1.08 2.96
CA HIS A 172 11.30 -2.52 3.21
C HIS A 172 12.54 -2.93 4.00
N LYS A 173 12.34 -3.42 5.22
CA LYS A 173 13.38 -3.97 6.10
C LYS A 173 13.26 -5.48 6.10
N ASN A 174 14.33 -6.19 5.77
CA ASN A 174 14.34 -7.65 5.81
C ASN A 174 15.30 -8.11 6.94
N VAL A 175 14.70 -8.58 8.04
CA VAL A 175 15.45 -9.02 9.23
C VAL A 175 16.29 -10.26 8.94
N ASP A 176 15.76 -11.19 8.13
CA ASP A 176 16.43 -12.45 7.81
C ASP A 176 17.65 -12.27 6.91
N LYS A 177 17.70 -11.17 6.16
CA LYS A 177 18.81 -10.79 5.29
C LYS A 177 19.71 -9.74 5.94
N LYS A 178 20.20 -9.99 7.15
CA LYS A 178 21.10 -9.09 7.90
C LYS A 178 20.58 -7.65 7.99
N ASN A 179 19.28 -7.49 8.23
CA ASN A 179 18.60 -6.20 8.28
C ASN A 179 18.74 -5.36 6.98
N GLN A 180 18.75 -6.02 5.83
CA GLN A 180 18.79 -5.31 4.55
C GLN A 180 17.61 -4.34 4.46
N VAL A 181 17.91 -3.09 4.10
CA VAL A 181 16.92 -2.03 3.92
C VAL A 181 16.88 -1.61 2.46
N THR A 182 15.68 -1.60 1.89
CA THR A 182 15.43 -1.05 0.56
C THR A 182 14.42 0.09 0.69
N VAL A 183 14.71 1.25 0.12
CA VAL A 183 13.84 2.42 0.14
C VAL A 183 13.47 2.81 -1.27
N LEU A 184 12.16 2.93 -1.52
CA LEU A 184 11.61 3.49 -2.74
C LEU A 184 10.95 4.83 -2.42
N HIS A 185 11.28 5.85 -3.19
CA HIS A 185 10.71 7.19 -3.08
C HIS A 185 9.88 7.51 -4.32
N ASN A 186 8.98 8.47 -4.19
CA ASN A 186 8.17 8.97 -5.30
C ASN A 186 7.34 7.89 -6.02
N LEU A 187 6.87 6.91 -5.25
CA LEU A 187 5.93 5.91 -5.76
C LEU A 187 4.52 6.51 -5.72
N THR A 188 3.78 6.36 -6.80
CA THR A 188 2.38 6.75 -6.91
C THR A 188 1.57 5.54 -7.33
N ALA A 189 0.42 5.33 -6.70
CA ALA A 189 -0.53 4.29 -7.10
C ALA A 189 -1.91 4.91 -7.29
N VAL A 190 -2.54 4.56 -8.38
CA VAL A 190 -3.92 4.92 -8.71
C VAL A 190 -4.69 3.63 -8.91
N LEU A 191 -5.79 3.48 -8.19
CA LEU A 191 -6.69 2.34 -8.34
C LEU A 191 -8.09 2.88 -8.65
N ASP A 192 -8.67 2.38 -9.71
CA ASP A 192 -9.97 2.83 -10.20
C ASP A 192 -11.02 1.74 -10.09
N ASP A 193 -12.26 2.18 -9.84
CA ASP A 193 -13.45 1.32 -9.76
C ASP A 193 -13.27 0.16 -8.76
N ILE A 194 -12.89 0.52 -7.52
CA ILE A 194 -12.78 -0.41 -6.41
C ILE A 194 -14.19 -0.77 -5.95
N LYS A 195 -14.47 -2.07 -5.95
CA LYS A 195 -15.73 -2.61 -5.46
C LYS A 195 -15.47 -3.80 -4.54
N ILE A 196 -16.04 -3.74 -3.33
CA ILE A 196 -15.92 -4.81 -2.32
C ILE A 196 -17.31 -5.32 -2.01
N ASP A 197 -17.61 -6.51 -2.49
CA ASP A 197 -18.82 -7.26 -2.20
C ASP A 197 -18.56 -8.78 -2.32
N ALA A 198 -19.58 -9.58 -2.10
CA ALA A 198 -19.48 -11.05 -2.16
C ALA A 198 -19.01 -11.58 -3.53
N THR A 199 -19.31 -10.85 -4.61
CA THR A 199 -18.92 -11.28 -5.97
C THR A 199 -17.49 -10.91 -6.29
N THR A 200 -17.05 -9.71 -5.94
CA THR A 200 -15.71 -9.23 -6.21
C THR A 200 -14.64 -9.81 -5.29
N ALA A 201 -15.04 -10.38 -4.14
CA ALA A 201 -14.13 -11.07 -3.23
C ALA A 201 -13.38 -12.25 -3.87
N ARG A 202 -13.96 -12.84 -4.93
CA ARG A 202 -13.41 -13.99 -5.67
C ARG A 202 -13.04 -13.66 -7.13
N ASP A 203 -13.20 -12.41 -7.53
CA ASP A 203 -12.92 -11.97 -8.89
C ASP A 203 -11.41 -11.76 -9.10
N THR A 204 -10.76 -12.72 -9.70
CA THR A 204 -9.32 -12.70 -10.01
C THR A 204 -8.94 -11.72 -11.13
N SER A 205 -9.90 -11.18 -11.87
CA SER A 205 -9.64 -10.14 -12.88
C SER A 205 -9.36 -8.76 -12.25
N ARG A 206 -9.74 -8.57 -10.97
CA ARG A 206 -9.55 -7.33 -10.24
C ARG A 206 -8.24 -7.32 -9.47
N PHE A 207 -7.53 -6.22 -9.54
CA PHE A 207 -6.34 -5.99 -8.74
C PHE A 207 -6.71 -5.30 -7.44
N PHE A 208 -6.72 -6.02 -6.31
CA PHE A 208 -7.17 -5.50 -5.01
C PHE A 208 -8.59 -4.88 -5.06
N PHE A 209 -9.53 -5.61 -5.62
CA PHE A 209 -10.90 -5.18 -5.84
C PHE A 209 -11.05 -4.02 -6.84
N ALA A 210 -9.96 -3.44 -7.35
CA ALA A 210 -9.99 -2.41 -8.38
C ALA A 210 -10.10 -3.04 -9.77
N LYS A 211 -10.91 -2.42 -10.64
CA LYS A 211 -11.02 -2.82 -12.03
C LYS A 211 -9.78 -2.43 -12.82
N ASP A 212 -9.19 -1.28 -12.48
CA ASP A 212 -7.93 -0.84 -13.07
C ASP A 212 -6.97 -0.35 -11.97
N ALA A 213 -5.68 -0.51 -12.22
CA ALA A 213 -4.62 -0.07 -11.34
C ALA A 213 -3.39 0.35 -12.15
N VAL A 214 -2.79 1.46 -11.76
CA VAL A 214 -1.52 1.92 -12.32
C VAL A 214 -0.60 2.33 -11.18
N MET A 215 0.64 1.86 -11.23
CA MET A 215 1.68 2.28 -10.28
C MET A 215 2.83 2.92 -11.03
N TYR A 216 3.30 4.05 -10.52
CA TYR A 216 4.43 4.79 -11.07
C TYR A 216 5.53 4.90 -10.02
N LEU A 217 6.76 4.60 -10.42
CA LEU A 217 7.97 4.93 -9.65
C LEU A 217 8.79 5.90 -10.49
N LYS A 218 9.17 7.04 -9.92
CA LYS A 218 9.97 8.06 -10.61
C LYS A 218 11.32 8.26 -9.93
N LYS A 219 12.36 8.48 -10.77
CA LYS A 219 13.72 8.84 -10.30
C LYS A 219 14.30 7.81 -9.32
N TYR A 220 14.25 6.53 -9.68
CA TYR A 220 14.94 5.50 -8.91
C TYR A 220 16.44 5.54 -9.19
N SER A 221 17.26 5.51 -8.15
CA SER A 221 18.71 5.37 -8.29
C SER A 221 19.28 4.58 -7.12
N THR A 222 20.21 3.70 -7.42
CA THR A 222 20.94 2.90 -6.43
C THR A 222 22.36 2.66 -6.88
N ILE A 223 23.25 2.37 -5.93
CA ILE A 223 24.62 1.94 -6.21
C ILE A 223 24.63 0.42 -6.11
N THR A 224 25.32 -0.25 -7.05
CA THR A 224 25.47 -1.71 -7.03
C THR A 224 26.22 -2.16 -5.77
N PRO A 225 25.98 -3.40 -5.28
CA PRO A 225 26.59 -3.89 -4.04
C PRO A 225 28.12 -3.86 -4.06
N ASP A 226 28.74 -4.03 -5.24
CA ASP A 226 30.19 -3.93 -5.45
C ASP A 226 30.71 -2.48 -5.49
N LYS A 227 29.80 -1.50 -5.43
CA LYS A 227 30.08 -0.05 -5.51
C LYS A 227 30.78 0.39 -6.81
N LEU A 228 30.70 -0.42 -7.85
CA LEU A 228 31.33 -0.12 -9.13
C LEU A 228 30.41 0.71 -10.07
N TYR A 229 29.09 0.57 -9.90
CA TYR A 229 28.12 1.21 -10.80
C TYR A 229 27.03 1.95 -10.04
N ARG A 230 26.52 2.98 -10.69
CA ARG A 230 25.23 3.60 -10.36
C ARG A 230 24.18 3.08 -11.36
N PHE A 231 23.17 2.44 -10.86
CA PHE A 231 21.98 2.07 -11.61
C PHE A 231 20.89 3.10 -11.39
N SER A 232 20.28 3.60 -12.46
CA SER A 232 19.17 4.57 -12.37
C SER A 232 18.09 4.29 -13.41
N ILE A 233 16.87 4.67 -13.08
CA ILE A 233 15.69 4.62 -13.96
C ILE A 233 14.89 5.89 -13.71
N ASP A 234 14.55 6.62 -14.78
CA ASP A 234 13.80 7.86 -14.67
C ASP A 234 12.33 7.60 -14.35
N SER A 235 11.72 6.59 -14.97
CA SER A 235 10.36 6.17 -14.62
C SER A 235 10.10 4.69 -14.85
N ILE A 236 9.27 4.12 -13.98
CA ILE A 236 8.68 2.79 -14.15
C ILE A 236 7.16 2.95 -14.04
N ALA A 237 6.41 2.46 -15.02
CA ALA A 237 4.97 2.36 -14.99
C ALA A 237 4.56 0.88 -14.98
N LEU A 238 3.78 0.49 -14.01
CA LEU A 238 3.25 -0.85 -13.83
C LEU A 238 1.74 -0.80 -14.03
N LYS A 239 1.20 -1.56 -14.97
CA LYS A 239 -0.22 -1.68 -15.26
C LYS A 239 -0.66 -3.15 -15.12
N PRO A 240 -1.06 -3.58 -13.92
CA PRO A 240 -1.38 -4.99 -13.64
C PRO A 240 -2.48 -5.55 -14.54
N HIS A 241 -3.53 -4.78 -14.79
CA HIS A 241 -4.63 -5.20 -15.65
C HIS A 241 -4.19 -5.49 -17.09
N MET A 242 -3.23 -4.71 -17.62
CA MET A 242 -2.65 -4.93 -18.94
C MET A 242 -1.50 -5.96 -18.95
N GLY A 243 -1.14 -6.50 -17.80
CA GLY A 243 0.03 -7.38 -17.69
C GLY A 243 1.31 -6.70 -18.18
N SER A 244 1.46 -5.38 -17.98
CA SER A 244 2.55 -4.63 -18.57
C SER A 244 3.38 -3.84 -17.57
N LEU A 245 4.69 -3.78 -17.85
CA LEU A 245 5.64 -2.92 -17.18
C LEU A 245 6.42 -2.15 -18.25
N GLN A 246 6.48 -0.85 -18.09
CA GLN A 246 7.24 0.06 -18.94
C GLN A 246 8.27 0.78 -18.09
N ALA A 247 9.52 0.84 -18.55
CA ALA A 247 10.59 1.58 -17.91
C ALA A 247 11.27 2.51 -18.93
N SER A 248 11.62 3.71 -18.52
CA SER A 248 12.28 4.70 -19.37
C SER A 248 13.60 5.19 -18.77
N SER A 249 14.54 5.52 -19.65
CA SER A 249 15.88 6.04 -19.28
C SER A 249 16.57 5.17 -18.24
N ILE A 250 16.81 3.91 -18.59
CA ILE A 250 17.50 2.95 -17.75
C ILE A 250 18.99 3.11 -17.98
N ARG A 251 19.76 3.44 -16.95
CA ARG A 251 21.20 3.67 -17.04
C ARG A 251 21.95 2.83 -16.05
N LEU A 252 23.07 2.26 -16.49
CA LEU A 252 24.08 1.67 -15.64
C LEU A 252 25.40 2.40 -15.92
N GLN A 253 25.79 3.29 -15.02
CA GLN A 253 26.93 4.16 -15.18
C GLN A 253 28.04 3.77 -14.19
N PRO A 254 29.28 3.63 -14.66
CA PRO A 254 30.41 3.32 -13.77
C PRO A 254 30.70 4.49 -12.84
N MET A 255 31.10 4.15 -11.63
CA MET A 255 31.50 5.10 -10.58
C MET A 255 32.98 5.42 -10.71
N GLY A 256 33.30 6.69 -10.98
CA GLY A 256 34.67 7.16 -11.12
C GLY A 256 35.28 7.04 -12.53
N SER A 257 36.53 7.41 -12.66
CA SER A 257 37.32 7.33 -13.89
C SER A 257 37.62 5.87 -14.28
N LYS A 258 38.27 5.66 -15.44
CA LYS A 258 38.72 4.32 -15.85
C LYS A 258 39.77 3.76 -14.87
N ASP A 259 40.68 4.62 -14.41
CA ASP A 259 41.74 4.25 -13.49
C ASP A 259 41.16 3.89 -12.11
N ASP A 260 40.25 4.74 -11.57
CA ASP A 260 39.55 4.44 -10.31
C ASP A 260 38.75 3.13 -10.36
N PHE A 261 38.23 2.77 -11.54
CA PHE A 261 37.50 1.52 -11.73
C PHE A 261 38.44 0.33 -11.71
N SER A 262 39.57 0.43 -12.44
CA SER A 262 40.59 -0.62 -12.50
C SER A 262 41.19 -0.93 -11.14
N ASP A 263 41.43 0.10 -10.32
CA ASP A 263 41.99 -0.04 -8.98
C ASP A 263 41.06 -0.78 -7.98
N LYS A 264 39.75 -0.76 -8.27
CA LYS A 264 38.75 -1.40 -7.41
C LYS A 264 38.46 -2.86 -7.74
N VAL A 265 38.96 -3.36 -8.86
CA VAL A 265 38.71 -4.73 -9.29
C VAL A 265 40.01 -5.54 -9.22
N PRO A 266 39.99 -6.74 -8.59
CA PRO A 266 41.22 -7.53 -8.37
C PRO A 266 41.73 -8.26 -9.64
N TYR A 267 40.99 -8.17 -10.76
CA TYR A 267 41.32 -8.80 -12.04
C TYR A 267 40.66 -8.03 -13.18
N LEU A 268 41.09 -8.28 -14.42
CA LEU A 268 40.48 -7.68 -15.62
C LEU A 268 38.96 -7.93 -15.65
N LYS A 269 38.19 -6.86 -15.50
CA LYS A 269 36.74 -6.84 -15.58
C LYS A 269 36.31 -5.75 -16.54
N ASP A 270 35.43 -6.10 -17.45
CA ASP A 270 34.89 -5.12 -18.39
C ASP A 270 34.13 -4.00 -17.67
N ARG A 271 34.33 -2.77 -18.11
CA ARG A 271 33.63 -1.58 -17.63
C ARG A 271 32.49 -1.27 -18.60
N PHE A 272 31.26 -1.36 -18.10
CA PHE A 272 30.08 -1.10 -18.89
C PHE A 272 29.56 0.30 -18.61
N ASP A 273 29.08 0.97 -19.67
CA ASP A 273 28.26 2.17 -19.60
C ASP A 273 27.06 1.91 -20.53
N VAL A 274 25.88 1.77 -19.93
CA VAL A 274 24.68 1.32 -20.61
C VAL A 274 23.61 2.38 -20.46
N ASP A 275 23.02 2.77 -21.58
CA ASP A 275 21.85 3.65 -21.64
C ASP A 275 20.77 3.00 -22.53
N ILE A 276 19.60 2.77 -21.95
CA ILE A 276 18.43 2.19 -22.59
C ILE A 276 17.30 3.20 -22.49
N ASN A 277 16.88 3.75 -23.63
CA ASN A 277 15.82 4.76 -23.65
C ASN A 277 14.49 4.22 -23.10
N GLU A 278 14.11 3.01 -23.49
CA GLU A 278 12.84 2.42 -23.11
C GLU A 278 12.93 0.89 -23.09
N ALA A 279 12.28 0.30 -22.08
CA ALA A 279 12.06 -1.13 -21.99
C ALA A 279 10.58 -1.42 -21.69
N ASN A 280 9.97 -2.30 -22.49
CA ASN A 280 8.58 -2.67 -22.36
C ASN A 280 8.48 -4.19 -22.18
N ILE A 281 7.86 -4.61 -21.05
CA ILE A 281 7.54 -6.00 -20.76
C ILE A 281 6.03 -6.14 -20.82
N LYS A 282 5.53 -7.13 -21.57
CA LYS A 282 4.10 -7.40 -21.74
C LYS A 282 3.78 -8.84 -21.33
N ASN A 283 2.51 -9.13 -21.17
CA ASN A 283 1.99 -10.46 -20.79
C ASN A 283 2.53 -10.97 -19.45
N ILE A 284 2.70 -10.07 -18.50
CA ILE A 284 3.11 -10.44 -17.13
C ILE A 284 1.88 -10.99 -16.40
N ASN A 285 1.98 -12.25 -15.98
CA ASN A 285 0.96 -12.83 -15.09
C ASN A 285 1.25 -12.45 -13.64
N TRP A 286 0.58 -11.41 -13.15
CA TRP A 286 0.73 -10.93 -11.78
C TRP A 286 0.12 -11.83 -10.71
N TRP A 287 -0.70 -12.79 -11.13
CA TRP A 287 -1.45 -13.69 -10.24
C TRP A 287 -0.79 -15.06 -10.10
N GLY A 288 0.11 -15.40 -11.00
CA GLY A 288 0.81 -16.69 -11.07
C GLY A 288 2.15 -16.74 -10.33
N CYS A 289 2.49 -15.72 -9.52
CA CYS A 289 3.75 -15.67 -8.77
C CYS A 289 3.52 -15.82 -7.27
#